data_e2d1260a42a332d4e38a726f717ae126
#
_entry.id   e2d1260a42a332d4e38a726f717ae126
#
_cell.length_a   1.000
_cell.length_b   1.000
_cell.length_c   1.000
_cell.angle_alpha   90.00
_cell.angle_beta   90.00
_cell.angle_gamma   90.00
#
_symmetry.space_group_name_H-M   'P 1'
#
loop_
_entity.id
_entity.type
_entity.pdbx_description
1 polymer ?
#
loop_
_entity_poly.entity_id
_entity_poly.type
_entity_poly.pdbx_seq_one_letter_code
_entity_poly.pdbx_strand_id
1 'polypeptide(L)'
;TDKNPVVFIQYGTGCPFMDIAHIKSCEAWGADGVIHFDPSWGARTEGFLEGYITHEEDGSIITYENLKSIKESLAPYTLWQVRAHRGLNTPETVVIAGKIGADLTKINIAYGSLSGGTDPERLTVDAVAAIKYAAEFSMPFDVVTNEELSGVPAYKAFAGMLIVSKLGLRLGGKPILQPLFCYSPEVMINGQMEDNYVDFNAAKIYCLRNIVNAPIWCGAPIGFLTQTEDRVQSSLMTALHASLASSLGVDGISIASSDEAFSKGPITAASRIDTLRATQASFRFFGHANMEPTENAKKWAEEMEEGIEKVLESVVKNGSFIDALYQGLLGSREDGAYPGRAGRNSVLTKA
;
A
#
# COMPACT_ATOMS: atom_id res chain seq x y z
N THR A 1 -3.85 -25.12 -6.61
CA THR A 1 -5.12 -24.44 -6.80
C THR A 1 -4.92 -23.25 -7.70
N ASP A 2 -5.59 -23.32 -8.84
CA ASP A 2 -5.49 -22.38 -9.97
C ASP A 2 -6.16 -21.03 -9.69
N LYS A 3 -5.76 -20.32 -8.63
CA LYS A 3 -6.39 -19.05 -8.32
C LYS A 3 -5.40 -17.91 -8.49
N ASN A 4 -5.71 -17.05 -9.47
CA ASN A 4 -5.09 -15.74 -9.52
C ASN A 4 -5.42 -14.95 -8.24
N PRO A 5 -4.54 -14.04 -7.80
CA PRO A 5 -4.82 -13.17 -6.67
C PRO A 5 -6.07 -12.31 -6.95
N VAL A 6 -6.78 -11.96 -5.88
CA VAL A 6 -7.89 -11.00 -5.95
C VAL A 6 -7.37 -9.64 -6.36
N VAL A 7 -8.00 -9.01 -7.35
CA VAL A 7 -7.53 -7.75 -7.94
C VAL A 7 -8.33 -6.57 -7.38
N PHE A 8 -7.66 -5.72 -6.64
CA PHE A 8 -8.20 -4.44 -6.20
C PHE A 8 -7.61 -3.30 -7.00
N ILE A 9 -8.44 -2.35 -7.41
CA ILE A 9 -7.99 -1.12 -8.07
C ILE A 9 -8.39 0.10 -7.27
N GLN A 10 -7.47 1.05 -7.21
CA GLN A 10 -7.72 2.35 -6.59
C GLN A 10 -8.64 3.19 -7.49
N TYR A 11 -9.49 3.97 -6.86
CA TYR A 11 -10.30 4.99 -7.53
C TYR A 11 -10.31 6.28 -6.73
N GLY A 12 -10.57 7.38 -7.40
CA GLY A 12 -10.76 8.66 -6.75
C GLY A 12 -10.81 9.78 -7.77
N THR A 13 -11.74 10.69 -7.56
CA THR A 13 -11.94 11.89 -8.39
C THR A 13 -12.31 13.10 -7.54
N GLY A 14 -12.46 12.90 -6.23
CA GLY A 14 -12.95 13.92 -5.31
C GLY A 14 -14.46 14.17 -5.38
N CYS A 15 -15.18 13.47 -6.25
CA CYS A 15 -16.63 13.61 -6.43
C CYS A 15 -17.33 12.24 -6.39
N PRO A 16 -18.29 12.00 -5.49
CA PRO A 16 -18.90 10.69 -5.33
C PRO A 16 -19.62 10.18 -6.58
N PHE A 17 -20.20 11.06 -7.39
CA PHE A 17 -20.85 10.66 -8.65
C PHE A 17 -19.83 10.20 -9.69
N MET A 18 -18.71 10.88 -9.80
CA MET A 18 -17.62 10.48 -10.70
C MET A 18 -16.92 9.22 -10.17
N ASP A 19 -16.74 9.10 -8.86
CA ASP A 19 -16.21 7.89 -8.24
C ASP A 19 -17.07 6.67 -8.60
N ILE A 20 -18.39 6.78 -8.51
CA ILE A 20 -19.33 5.73 -8.90
C ILE A 20 -19.16 5.37 -10.40
N ALA A 21 -19.04 6.35 -11.28
CA ALA A 21 -18.85 6.10 -12.69
C ALA A 21 -17.52 5.36 -12.97
N HIS A 22 -16.46 5.74 -12.29
CA HIS A 22 -15.16 5.05 -12.38
C HIS A 22 -15.22 3.63 -11.82
N ILE A 23 -15.88 3.43 -10.68
CA ILE A 23 -16.10 2.10 -10.10
C ILE A 23 -16.84 1.19 -11.09
N LYS A 24 -17.91 1.67 -11.70
CA LYS A 24 -18.65 0.90 -12.71
C LYS A 24 -17.78 0.51 -13.89
N SER A 25 -16.89 1.38 -14.31
CA SER A 25 -15.92 1.06 -15.35
C SER A 25 -14.93 -0.01 -14.88
N CYS A 26 -14.45 0.06 -13.65
CA CYS A 26 -13.54 -0.94 -13.08
C CYS A 26 -14.23 -2.31 -12.94
N GLU A 27 -15.46 -2.35 -12.44
CA GLU A 27 -16.27 -3.57 -12.35
C GLU A 27 -16.44 -4.23 -13.71
N ALA A 28 -16.78 -3.43 -14.73
CA ALA A 28 -16.97 -3.93 -16.10
C ALA A 28 -15.68 -4.51 -16.74
N TRP A 29 -14.52 -4.09 -16.26
CA TRP A 29 -13.20 -4.55 -16.73
C TRP A 29 -12.51 -5.54 -15.80
N GLY A 30 -13.25 -6.13 -14.85
CA GLY A 30 -12.82 -7.30 -14.08
C GLY A 30 -12.05 -6.99 -12.81
N ALA A 31 -12.32 -5.84 -12.18
CA ALA A 31 -11.90 -5.61 -10.82
C ALA A 31 -12.73 -6.48 -9.86
N ASP A 32 -12.09 -7.22 -8.96
CA ASP A 32 -12.74 -7.95 -7.88
C ASP A 32 -13.08 -7.03 -6.71
N GLY A 33 -12.32 -5.97 -6.57
CA GLY A 33 -12.54 -4.97 -5.52
C GLY A 33 -12.03 -3.59 -5.90
N VAL A 34 -12.48 -2.61 -5.16
CA VAL A 34 -12.11 -1.20 -5.34
C VAL A 34 -11.66 -0.58 -4.02
N ILE A 35 -10.79 0.41 -4.12
CA ILE A 35 -10.14 1.05 -2.98
C ILE A 35 -10.47 2.53 -2.97
N HIS A 36 -11.10 2.98 -1.89
CA HIS A 36 -11.34 4.39 -1.60
C HIS A 36 -10.24 4.95 -0.71
N PHE A 37 -9.61 6.01 -1.16
CA PHE A 37 -8.69 6.80 -0.35
C PHE A 37 -9.37 8.06 0.17
N ASP A 38 -9.12 8.36 1.44
CA ASP A 38 -9.42 9.66 2.00
C ASP A 38 -8.54 10.74 1.37
N PRO A 39 -9.10 11.87 0.93
CA PRO A 39 -8.33 13.04 0.51
C PRO A 39 -7.63 13.66 1.73
N SER A 40 -6.51 13.08 2.13
CA SER A 40 -5.82 13.52 3.32
C SER A 40 -4.92 14.72 3.02
N TRP A 41 -5.27 15.84 3.56
CA TRP A 41 -4.54 17.10 3.44
C TRP A 41 -3.08 17.00 3.92
N GLY A 42 -2.84 16.25 5.00
CA GLY A 42 -1.51 16.13 5.59
C GLY A 42 -0.50 15.42 4.70
N ALA A 43 -0.93 14.46 3.91
CA ALA A 43 -0.05 13.63 3.11
C ALA A 43 0.51 14.34 1.88
N ARG A 44 -0.10 15.45 1.47
CA ARG A 44 0.16 16.10 0.18
C ARG A 44 0.50 17.55 0.28
N THR A 45 0.72 18.01 1.48
CA THR A 45 1.14 19.39 1.76
C THR A 45 2.40 19.75 0.97
N GLU A 46 3.31 18.79 0.79
CA GLU A 46 4.53 19.00 0.01
C GLU A 46 4.23 19.24 -1.47
N GLY A 47 3.46 18.39 -2.10
CA GLY A 47 3.04 18.59 -3.49
C GLY A 47 2.25 19.89 -3.66
N PHE A 48 1.43 20.26 -2.70
CA PHE A 48 0.69 21.50 -2.69
C PHE A 48 1.60 22.72 -2.54
N LEU A 49 2.60 22.66 -1.67
CA LEU A 49 3.60 23.72 -1.47
C LEU A 49 4.52 23.87 -2.69
N GLU A 50 4.78 22.81 -3.41
CA GLU A 50 5.53 22.83 -4.67
C GLU A 50 4.69 23.25 -5.88
N GLY A 51 3.42 23.54 -5.67
CA GLY A 51 2.50 23.96 -6.74
C GLY A 51 1.96 22.81 -7.59
N TYR A 52 2.17 21.57 -7.17
CA TYR A 52 1.54 20.42 -7.79
C TYR A 52 0.13 20.25 -7.24
N ILE A 53 -0.83 20.18 -8.13
CA ILE A 53 -2.15 19.68 -7.75
C ILE A 53 -2.00 18.17 -7.63
N THR A 54 -1.97 17.67 -6.41
CA THR A 54 -1.89 16.25 -6.14
C THR A 54 -3.26 15.63 -6.38
N HIS A 55 -3.48 15.13 -7.56
CA HIS A 55 -4.66 14.36 -7.91
C HIS A 55 -4.32 12.89 -8.05
N GLU A 56 -3.59 12.38 -7.09
CA GLU A 56 -3.58 10.95 -6.94
C GLU A 56 -5.01 10.48 -6.69
N GLU A 57 -5.24 9.24 -6.76
CA GLU A 57 -6.54 8.59 -6.72
C GLU A 57 -7.29 8.81 -5.39
N ASP A 58 -7.46 10.07 -4.99
CA ASP A 58 -8.26 10.41 -3.82
C ASP A 58 -9.73 10.35 -4.16
N GLY A 59 -10.45 9.58 -3.38
CA GLY A 59 -11.89 9.54 -3.43
C GLY A 59 -12.56 10.81 -2.91
N SER A 60 -13.86 10.84 -2.95
CA SER A 60 -14.66 11.88 -2.31
C SER A 60 -14.40 11.91 -0.81
N ILE A 61 -14.59 13.08 -0.21
CA ILE A 61 -14.45 13.27 1.25
C ILE A 61 -15.25 12.19 1.99
N ILE A 62 -14.63 11.59 3.00
CA ILE A 62 -15.26 10.57 3.84
C ILE A 62 -16.33 11.21 4.72
N THR A 63 -17.55 11.14 4.24
CA THR A 63 -18.77 11.37 5.01
C THR A 63 -19.65 10.14 4.91
N TYR A 64 -20.57 9.99 5.85
CA TYR A 64 -21.50 8.86 5.80
C TYR A 64 -22.31 8.84 4.51
N GLU A 65 -22.77 10.00 4.04
CA GLU A 65 -23.59 10.17 2.84
C GLU A 65 -22.84 9.82 1.57
N ASN A 66 -21.61 10.32 1.42
CA ASN A 66 -20.79 10.02 0.25
C ASN A 66 -20.47 8.52 0.16
N LEU A 67 -19.99 7.94 1.27
CA LEU A 67 -19.66 6.53 1.30
C LEU A 67 -20.88 5.64 1.14
N LYS A 68 -22.05 6.03 1.69
CA LYS A 68 -23.31 5.32 1.50
C LYS A 68 -23.72 5.29 0.03
N SER A 69 -23.65 6.43 -0.65
CA SER A 69 -23.96 6.51 -2.09
C SER A 69 -23.07 5.62 -2.92
N ILE A 70 -21.78 5.55 -2.58
CA ILE A 70 -20.82 4.66 -3.24
C ILE A 70 -21.20 3.19 -2.94
N LYS A 71 -21.41 2.81 -1.67
CA LYS A 71 -21.74 1.43 -1.28
C LYS A 71 -22.99 0.92 -1.98
N GLU A 72 -24.03 1.74 -2.05
CA GLU A 72 -25.29 1.38 -2.71
C GLU A 72 -25.14 1.19 -4.22
N SER A 73 -24.08 1.73 -4.82
CA SER A 73 -23.78 1.58 -6.24
C SER A 73 -22.97 0.34 -6.58
N LEU A 74 -22.25 -0.26 -5.62
CA LEU A 74 -21.39 -1.41 -5.87
C LEU A 74 -22.18 -2.62 -6.35
N ALA A 75 -21.57 -3.39 -7.25
CA ALA A 75 -22.11 -4.71 -7.58
C ALA A 75 -21.99 -5.64 -6.34
N PRO A 76 -22.93 -6.60 -6.17
CA PRO A 76 -22.95 -7.45 -4.96
C PRO A 76 -21.69 -8.27 -4.70
N TYR A 77 -20.88 -8.48 -5.74
CA TYR A 77 -19.62 -9.25 -5.66
C TYR A 77 -18.40 -8.36 -5.51
N THR A 78 -18.54 -7.04 -5.61
CA THR A 78 -17.40 -6.11 -5.55
C THR A 78 -16.99 -5.90 -4.09
N LEU A 79 -15.78 -6.29 -3.76
CA LEU A 79 -15.17 -5.98 -2.47
C LEU A 79 -14.81 -4.50 -2.39
N TRP A 80 -14.92 -3.94 -1.21
CA TRP A 80 -14.68 -2.51 -1.02
C TRP A 80 -13.79 -2.23 0.18
N GLN A 81 -12.66 -1.62 -0.11
CA GLN A 81 -11.79 -1.09 0.92
C GLN A 81 -11.99 0.41 1.08
N VAL A 82 -12.16 0.87 2.31
CA VAL A 82 -12.17 2.29 2.67
C VAL A 82 -11.02 2.56 3.61
N ARG A 83 -10.15 3.48 3.26
CA ARG A 83 -8.96 3.79 4.03
C ARG A 83 -8.73 5.29 4.19
N ALA A 84 -8.34 5.69 5.40
CA ALA A 84 -7.69 6.95 5.62
C ALA A 84 -6.25 6.82 5.11
N HIS A 85 -5.86 7.61 4.12
CA HIS A 85 -4.57 7.42 3.46
C HIS A 85 -3.41 7.66 4.42
N ARG A 86 -3.39 8.79 5.10
CA ARG A 86 -2.35 9.20 6.06
C ARG A 86 -2.94 10.15 7.10
N GLY A 87 -4.25 10.05 7.29
CA GLY A 87 -5.00 11.06 7.99
C GLY A 87 -4.88 10.99 9.51
N LEU A 88 -5.18 12.12 10.11
CA LEU A 88 -5.35 12.24 11.55
C LEU A 88 -6.66 11.60 12.05
N ASN A 89 -7.56 11.24 11.14
CA ASN A 89 -8.91 10.77 11.45
C ASN A 89 -9.11 9.27 11.16
N THR A 90 -8.05 8.46 11.27
CA THR A 90 -8.13 7.02 11.01
C THR A 90 -9.20 6.30 11.84
N PRO A 91 -9.36 6.53 13.16
CA PRO A 91 -10.41 5.89 13.96
C PRO A 91 -11.83 6.24 13.45
N GLU A 92 -12.07 7.50 13.14
CA GLU A 92 -13.35 7.99 12.64
C GLU A 92 -13.65 7.38 11.27
N THR A 93 -12.67 7.31 10.39
CA THR A 93 -12.79 6.65 9.08
C THR A 93 -13.18 5.18 9.24
N VAL A 94 -12.53 4.45 10.13
CA VAL A 94 -12.83 3.04 10.40
C VAL A 94 -14.25 2.86 10.92
N VAL A 95 -14.72 3.73 11.81
CA VAL A 95 -16.08 3.68 12.34
C VAL A 95 -17.10 3.95 11.24
N ILE A 96 -16.90 4.95 10.39
CA ILE A 96 -17.81 5.24 9.28
C ILE A 96 -17.81 4.08 8.29
N ALA A 97 -16.64 3.60 7.89
CA ALA A 97 -16.49 2.46 6.98
C ALA A 97 -17.19 1.21 7.50
N GLY A 98 -16.99 0.88 8.77
CA GLY A 98 -17.63 -0.27 9.41
C GLY A 98 -19.16 -0.15 9.46
N LYS A 99 -19.67 1.03 9.80
CA LYS A 99 -21.13 1.29 9.83
C LYS A 99 -21.80 1.18 8.46
N ILE A 100 -21.08 1.53 7.41
CA ILE A 100 -21.60 1.45 6.02
C ILE A 100 -21.41 0.05 5.44
N GLY A 101 -20.59 -0.79 6.05
CA GLY A 101 -20.34 -2.15 5.61
C GLY A 101 -19.25 -2.23 4.54
N ALA A 102 -18.16 -1.50 4.72
CA ALA A 102 -16.93 -1.74 3.98
C ALA A 102 -16.37 -3.12 4.33
N ASP A 103 -15.74 -3.77 3.35
CA ASP A 103 -15.19 -5.11 3.53
C ASP A 103 -13.80 -5.10 4.19
N LEU A 104 -13.03 -4.03 3.97
CA LEU A 104 -11.67 -3.87 4.47
C LEU A 104 -11.37 -2.40 4.79
N THR A 105 -10.35 -2.20 5.63
CA THR A 105 -9.73 -0.88 5.84
C THR A 105 -8.20 -1.01 5.80
N LYS A 106 -7.49 0.08 6.03
CA LYS A 106 -6.03 0.11 6.10
C LYS A 106 -5.60 0.79 7.39
N ILE A 107 -4.59 0.22 8.04
CA ILE A 107 -4.00 0.79 9.26
C ILE A 107 -2.48 0.79 9.12
N ASN A 108 -1.88 1.96 9.12
CA ASN A 108 -0.45 2.14 8.99
C ASN A 108 0.08 2.98 10.16
N ILE A 109 0.99 2.42 10.94
CA ILE A 109 1.59 3.12 12.07
C ILE A 109 3.05 3.48 11.75
N ALA A 110 3.86 2.50 11.40
CA ALA A 110 5.31 2.65 11.38
C ALA A 110 5.80 3.76 10.44
N TYR A 111 5.16 3.95 9.30
CA TYR A 111 5.62 4.88 8.25
C TYR A 111 4.71 6.07 8.03
N GLY A 112 3.63 6.18 8.78
CA GLY A 112 2.74 7.34 8.69
C GLY A 112 3.46 8.66 9.02
N SER A 113 4.44 8.62 9.89
CA SER A 113 5.28 9.79 10.21
C SER A 113 6.19 10.17 9.05
N LEU A 114 6.89 9.18 8.47
CA LEU A 114 7.86 9.41 7.40
C LEU A 114 7.18 9.79 6.08
N SER A 115 6.07 9.17 5.77
CA SER A 115 5.36 9.39 4.51
C SER A 115 4.23 10.42 4.60
N GLY A 116 3.75 10.76 5.78
CA GLY A 116 2.62 11.68 5.98
C GLY A 116 2.88 12.83 6.96
N GLY A 117 4.05 12.89 7.58
CA GLY A 117 4.39 13.94 8.54
C GLY A 117 3.60 13.90 9.85
N THR A 118 2.93 12.79 10.16
CA THR A 118 2.15 12.64 11.40
C THR A 118 3.06 12.33 12.57
N ASP A 119 2.80 12.96 13.71
CA ASP A 119 3.53 12.67 14.96
C ASP A 119 3.41 11.19 15.33
N PRO A 120 4.53 10.48 15.64
CA PRO A 120 4.52 9.06 15.95
C PRO A 120 3.64 8.64 17.12
N GLU A 121 3.57 9.44 18.18
CA GLU A 121 2.72 9.15 19.33
C GLU A 121 1.24 9.26 18.95
N ARG A 122 0.85 10.36 18.32
CA ARG A 122 -0.51 10.59 17.87
C ARG A 122 -0.96 9.50 16.88
N LEU A 123 -0.11 9.19 15.91
CA LEU A 123 -0.38 8.15 14.93
C LEU A 123 -0.58 6.77 15.59
N THR A 124 0.26 6.44 16.57
CA THR A 124 0.15 5.17 17.30
C THR A 124 -1.14 5.09 18.11
N VAL A 125 -1.50 6.14 18.84
CA VAL A 125 -2.74 6.20 19.62
C VAL A 125 -3.97 6.05 18.73
N ASP A 126 -4.03 6.81 17.65
CA ASP A 126 -5.15 6.77 16.69
C ASP A 126 -5.25 5.40 16.01
N ALA A 127 -4.13 4.82 15.61
CA ALA A 127 -4.13 3.51 14.96
C ALA A 127 -4.51 2.36 15.92
N VAL A 128 -4.13 2.41 17.18
CA VAL A 128 -4.60 1.45 18.19
C VAL A 128 -6.11 1.53 18.35
N ALA A 129 -6.68 2.73 18.39
CA ALA A 129 -8.14 2.91 18.41
C ALA A 129 -8.79 2.37 17.13
N ALA A 130 -8.20 2.66 15.97
CA ALA A 130 -8.68 2.16 14.68
C ALA A 130 -8.69 0.62 14.60
N ILE A 131 -7.63 -0.04 15.09
CA ILE A 131 -7.57 -1.52 15.17
C ILE A 131 -8.71 -2.08 16.03
N LYS A 132 -9.00 -1.47 17.17
CA LYS A 132 -10.08 -1.91 18.05
C LYS A 132 -11.44 -1.78 17.35
N TYR A 133 -11.71 -0.67 16.69
CA TYR A 133 -12.93 -0.50 15.91
C TYR A 133 -13.03 -1.47 14.74
N ALA A 134 -11.92 -1.69 14.01
CA ALA A 134 -11.91 -2.69 12.94
C ALA A 134 -12.24 -4.10 13.49
N ALA A 135 -11.74 -4.44 14.68
CA ALA A 135 -12.06 -5.70 15.35
C ALA A 135 -13.55 -5.79 15.73
N GLU A 136 -14.15 -4.72 16.27
CA GLU A 136 -15.59 -4.65 16.60
C GLU A 136 -16.47 -4.90 15.37
N PHE A 137 -16.10 -4.31 14.22
CA PHE A 137 -16.81 -4.54 12.95
C PHE A 137 -16.41 -5.86 12.27
N SER A 138 -15.51 -6.65 12.84
CA SER A 138 -14.92 -7.83 12.20
C SER A 138 -14.28 -7.55 10.84
N MET A 139 -13.90 -6.32 10.59
CA MET A 139 -13.34 -5.81 9.34
C MET A 139 -11.84 -6.06 9.29
N PRO A 140 -11.35 -6.84 8.32
CA PRO A 140 -9.92 -6.98 8.07
C PRO A 140 -9.26 -5.64 7.72
N PHE A 141 -7.95 -5.54 7.95
CA PHE A 141 -7.18 -4.36 7.55
C PHE A 141 -5.81 -4.76 7.02
N ASP A 142 -5.36 -4.07 6.01
CA ASP A 142 -4.02 -4.23 5.51
C ASP A 142 -3.03 -3.34 6.28
N VAL A 143 -1.85 -3.88 6.47
CA VAL A 143 -0.69 -3.19 7.04
C VAL A 143 0.37 -3.08 5.96
N VAL A 144 0.54 -1.89 5.43
CA VAL A 144 1.45 -1.63 4.30
C VAL A 144 2.84 -1.22 4.76
N THR A 145 3.83 -1.57 3.98
CA THR A 145 5.23 -1.25 4.27
C THR A 145 5.63 0.18 3.87
N ASN A 146 5.13 0.71 2.76
CA ASN A 146 5.40 2.06 2.23
C ASN A 146 6.89 2.43 2.12
N GLU A 147 7.77 1.47 1.94
CA GLU A 147 9.22 1.71 1.84
C GLU A 147 9.59 2.63 0.69
N GLU A 148 8.86 2.59 -0.41
CA GLU A 148 9.09 3.43 -1.59
C GLU A 148 8.82 4.92 -1.34
N LEU A 149 7.85 5.22 -0.48
CA LEU A 149 7.51 6.61 -0.13
C LEU A 149 8.43 7.19 0.93
N SER A 150 8.91 6.35 1.83
CA SER A 150 9.75 6.76 2.97
C SER A 150 11.24 6.58 2.70
N GLY A 151 11.62 5.84 1.66
CA GLY A 151 13.01 5.53 1.37
C GLY A 151 13.66 4.61 2.41
N VAL A 152 12.86 3.81 3.09
CA VAL A 152 13.31 2.93 4.17
C VAL A 152 13.67 1.55 3.62
N PRO A 153 14.76 0.91 4.10
CA PRO A 153 15.08 -0.46 3.73
C PRO A 153 13.93 -1.45 3.99
N ALA A 154 13.75 -2.40 3.10
CA ALA A 154 12.65 -3.35 3.16
C ALA A 154 12.57 -4.11 4.50
N TYR A 155 13.70 -4.53 5.07
CA TYR A 155 13.74 -5.24 6.35
C TYR A 155 13.24 -4.39 7.54
N LYS A 156 13.51 -3.08 7.54
CA LYS A 156 12.94 -2.16 8.55
C LYS A 156 11.44 -2.00 8.37
N ALA A 157 11.01 -1.83 7.14
CA ALA A 157 9.60 -1.75 6.79
C ALA A 157 8.83 -2.99 7.21
N PHE A 158 9.38 -4.15 6.98
CA PHE A 158 8.77 -5.43 7.34
C PHE A 158 8.72 -5.63 8.85
N ALA A 159 9.76 -5.25 9.58
CA ALA A 159 9.73 -5.27 11.04
C ALA A 159 8.56 -4.44 11.60
N GLY A 160 8.36 -3.22 11.08
CA GLY A 160 7.23 -2.37 11.44
C GLY A 160 5.87 -3.00 11.09
N MET A 161 5.72 -3.55 9.90
CA MET A 161 4.51 -4.26 9.47
C MET A 161 4.19 -5.44 10.39
N LEU A 162 5.18 -6.25 10.75
CA LEU A 162 5.01 -7.42 11.62
C LEU A 162 4.61 -7.02 13.05
N ILE A 163 5.22 -5.96 13.61
CA ILE A 163 4.84 -5.43 14.93
C ILE A 163 3.37 -5.00 14.93
N VAL A 164 2.96 -4.21 13.94
CA VAL A 164 1.58 -3.70 13.83
C VAL A 164 0.59 -4.86 13.62
N SER A 165 0.95 -5.83 12.78
CA SER A 165 0.12 -7.02 12.56
C SER A 165 -0.04 -7.85 13.83
N LYS A 166 1.03 -8.04 14.59
CA LYS A 166 0.98 -8.76 15.88
C LYS A 166 0.14 -8.03 16.91
N LEU A 167 0.26 -6.70 16.97
CA LEU A 167 -0.61 -5.87 17.79
C LEU A 167 -2.08 -6.03 17.37
N GLY A 168 -2.35 -6.00 16.07
CA GLY A 168 -3.67 -6.20 15.52
C GLY A 168 -4.29 -7.52 15.97
N LEU A 169 -3.57 -8.63 15.86
CA LEU A 169 -4.03 -9.93 16.34
C LEU A 169 -4.32 -9.94 17.84
N ARG A 170 -3.47 -9.30 18.65
CA ARG A 170 -3.69 -9.20 20.11
C ARG A 170 -4.91 -8.39 20.49
N LEU A 171 -5.30 -7.44 19.66
CA LEU A 171 -6.49 -6.62 19.84
C LEU A 171 -7.76 -7.22 19.22
N GLY A 172 -7.69 -8.45 18.70
CA GLY A 172 -8.82 -9.14 18.08
C GLY A 172 -9.06 -8.78 16.62
N GLY A 173 -8.16 -8.03 16.00
CA GLY A 173 -8.24 -7.66 14.59
C GLY A 173 -7.77 -8.74 13.63
N LYS A 174 -7.93 -8.49 12.34
CA LYS A 174 -7.61 -9.41 11.24
C LYS A 174 -6.62 -8.74 10.27
N PRO A 175 -5.33 -8.67 10.60
CA PRO A 175 -4.34 -8.03 9.75
C PRO A 175 -4.04 -8.83 8.49
N ILE A 176 -3.81 -8.13 7.38
CA ILE A 176 -3.31 -8.64 6.11
C ILE A 176 -1.96 -7.97 5.86
N LEU A 177 -0.94 -8.74 5.50
CA LEU A 177 0.37 -8.19 5.21
C LEU A 177 0.36 -7.58 3.81
N GLN A 178 0.77 -6.32 3.71
CA GLN A 178 0.84 -5.62 2.43
C GLN A 178 2.28 -5.15 2.11
N PRO A 179 3.15 -6.07 1.68
CA PRO A 179 4.42 -5.66 1.09
C PRO A 179 4.17 -4.95 -0.23
N LEU A 180 4.95 -3.92 -0.53
CA LEU A 180 4.88 -3.27 -1.83
C LEU A 180 5.85 -3.94 -2.80
N PHE A 181 5.39 -4.23 -4.01
CA PHE A 181 6.23 -4.63 -5.13
C PHE A 181 6.78 -3.38 -5.80
N CYS A 182 7.74 -2.80 -5.15
CA CYS A 182 8.38 -1.58 -5.54
C CYS A 182 9.87 -1.68 -5.30
N TYR A 183 10.55 -0.60 -5.52
CA TYR A 183 11.95 -0.47 -5.20
C TYR A 183 12.19 -0.25 -3.71
N SER A 184 13.38 -0.57 -3.28
CA SER A 184 13.92 -0.12 -2.01
C SER A 184 15.26 0.58 -2.24
N PRO A 185 15.78 1.33 -1.27
CA PRO A 185 17.06 2.02 -1.42
C PRO A 185 18.21 1.12 -1.85
N GLU A 186 18.19 -0.14 -1.46
CA GLU A 186 19.28 -1.10 -1.73
C GLU A 186 19.40 -1.49 -3.21
N VAL A 187 18.32 -1.34 -3.97
CA VAL A 187 18.27 -1.77 -5.38
C VAL A 187 17.93 -0.62 -6.34
N MET A 188 17.96 0.60 -5.83
CA MET A 188 17.70 1.80 -6.62
C MET A 188 18.97 2.35 -7.25
N ILE A 189 18.92 2.59 -8.55
CA ILE A 189 19.97 3.30 -9.29
C ILE A 189 19.34 4.56 -9.88
N ASN A 190 19.95 5.71 -9.62
CA ASN A 190 19.47 7.02 -10.12
C ASN A 190 17.98 7.31 -9.82
N GLY A 191 17.48 6.79 -8.70
CA GLY A 191 16.08 6.96 -8.32
C GLY A 191 15.11 6.03 -9.04
N GLN A 192 15.60 5.02 -9.74
CA GLN A 192 14.79 4.02 -10.47
C GLN A 192 15.27 2.62 -10.15
N MET A 193 14.34 1.68 -10.12
CA MET A 193 14.71 0.27 -10.13
C MET A 193 15.05 -0.13 -11.56
N GLU A 194 16.34 -0.29 -11.84
CA GLU A 194 16.79 -0.64 -13.19
C GLU A 194 16.91 -2.14 -13.38
N ASP A 195 17.28 -2.86 -12.32
CA ASP A 195 17.52 -4.30 -12.38
C ASP A 195 16.84 -5.05 -11.25
N ASN A 196 16.67 -6.34 -11.46
CA ASN A 196 16.25 -7.30 -10.41
C ASN A 196 14.87 -7.05 -9.77
N TYR A 197 13.96 -6.34 -10.43
CA TYR A 197 12.61 -6.12 -9.92
C TYR A 197 11.92 -7.43 -9.51
N VAL A 198 12.01 -8.45 -10.38
CA VAL A 198 11.38 -9.76 -10.14
C VAL A 198 12.02 -10.45 -8.95
N ASP A 199 13.33 -10.58 -8.94
CA ASP A 199 14.06 -11.27 -7.89
C ASP A 199 13.90 -10.60 -6.53
N PHE A 200 14.00 -9.27 -6.49
CA PHE A 200 13.91 -8.54 -5.24
C PHE A 200 12.50 -8.61 -4.62
N ASN A 201 11.47 -8.48 -5.44
CA ASN A 201 10.09 -8.59 -4.95
C ASN A 201 9.69 -10.05 -4.66
N ALA A 202 10.27 -11.04 -5.36
CA ALA A 202 10.16 -12.44 -4.98
C ALA A 202 10.80 -12.70 -3.60
N ALA A 203 11.98 -12.16 -3.36
CA ALA A 203 12.66 -12.27 -2.08
C ALA A 203 11.82 -11.78 -0.91
N LYS A 204 11.07 -10.68 -1.08
CA LYS A 204 10.13 -10.16 -0.07
C LYS A 204 9.08 -11.20 0.34
N ILE A 205 8.50 -11.87 -0.64
CA ILE A 205 7.45 -12.89 -0.37
C ILE A 205 8.05 -14.13 0.26
N TYR A 206 9.21 -14.59 -0.19
CA TYR A 206 9.90 -15.72 0.45
C TYR A 206 10.26 -15.42 1.89
N CYS A 207 10.87 -14.27 2.16
CA CYS A 207 11.17 -13.81 3.50
C CYS A 207 9.92 -13.83 4.41
N LEU A 208 8.82 -13.22 3.96
CA LEU A 208 7.60 -13.18 4.76
C LEU A 208 7.03 -14.58 5.03
N ARG A 209 7.03 -15.47 4.04
CA ARG A 209 6.51 -16.82 4.19
C ARG A 209 7.35 -17.71 5.11
N ASN A 210 8.65 -17.47 5.19
CA ASN A 210 9.51 -18.14 6.13
C ASN A 210 9.21 -17.71 7.57
N ILE A 211 8.80 -16.46 7.79
CA ILE A 211 8.56 -15.89 9.11
C ILE A 211 7.12 -16.16 9.60
N VAL A 212 6.12 -16.00 8.73
CA VAL A 212 4.70 -16.03 9.12
C VAL A 212 3.81 -16.76 8.12
N ASN A 213 2.76 -17.38 8.63
CA ASN A 213 1.65 -17.88 7.83
C ASN A 213 0.47 -16.90 7.95
N ALA A 214 0.38 -15.96 7.03
CA ALA A 214 -0.62 -14.89 7.03
C ALA A 214 -1.04 -14.57 5.59
N PRO A 215 -2.24 -13.99 5.38
CA PRO A 215 -2.63 -13.47 4.08
C PRO A 215 -1.68 -12.37 3.61
N ILE A 216 -1.30 -12.43 2.34
CA ILE A 216 -0.41 -11.46 1.70
C ILE A 216 -1.16 -10.78 0.54
N TRP A 217 -1.18 -9.47 0.58
CA TRP A 217 -1.78 -8.63 -0.45
C TRP A 217 -0.75 -7.62 -0.96
N CYS A 218 -0.17 -7.89 -2.13
CA CYS A 218 0.89 -7.04 -2.67
C CYS A 218 0.32 -5.75 -3.28
N GLY A 219 0.90 -4.63 -2.90
CA GLY A 219 0.65 -3.35 -3.54
C GLY A 219 1.69 -3.05 -4.62
N ALA A 220 1.30 -2.31 -5.65
CA ALA A 220 2.21 -1.82 -6.69
C ALA A 220 2.00 -0.34 -6.97
N PRO A 221 2.86 0.52 -6.46
CA PRO A 221 2.88 1.94 -6.81
C PRO A 221 3.59 2.15 -8.15
N ILE A 222 2.94 1.75 -9.23
CA ILE A 222 3.54 1.71 -10.58
C ILE A 222 4.02 3.08 -11.04
N GLY A 223 3.29 4.13 -10.70
CA GLY A 223 3.69 5.49 -11.07
C GLY A 223 5.03 5.92 -10.48
N PHE A 224 5.45 5.37 -9.34
CA PHE A 224 6.77 5.64 -8.77
C PHE A 224 7.88 4.86 -9.47
N LEU A 225 7.56 3.72 -10.07
CA LEU A 225 8.53 2.90 -10.79
C LEU A 225 8.86 3.49 -12.16
N THR A 226 7.88 4.08 -12.84
CA THR A 226 8.06 4.52 -14.22
C THR A 226 8.62 5.93 -14.34
N GLN A 227 8.41 6.79 -13.37
CA GLN A 227 8.80 8.21 -13.33
C GLN A 227 8.42 9.02 -14.59
N THR A 228 7.51 8.51 -15.39
CA THR A 228 7.05 9.13 -16.64
C THR A 228 5.54 9.01 -16.76
N GLU A 229 4.93 9.88 -17.57
CA GLU A 229 3.52 9.78 -17.95
C GLU A 229 3.27 8.70 -19.02
N ASP A 230 4.18 7.74 -19.16
CA ASP A 230 4.08 6.67 -20.14
C ASP A 230 3.12 5.58 -19.68
N ARG A 231 1.88 5.67 -20.13
CA ARG A 231 0.82 4.72 -19.84
C ARG A 231 1.14 3.31 -20.33
N VAL A 232 1.93 3.18 -21.39
CA VAL A 232 2.37 1.87 -21.92
C VAL A 232 3.34 1.23 -20.95
N GLN A 233 4.35 1.97 -20.50
CA GLN A 233 5.31 1.48 -19.51
C GLN A 233 4.61 1.12 -18.20
N SER A 234 3.71 1.95 -17.70
CA SER A 234 2.94 1.68 -16.49
C SER A 234 2.10 0.42 -16.61
N SER A 235 1.48 0.19 -17.77
CA SER A 235 0.70 -1.02 -18.03
C SER A 235 1.57 -2.27 -18.11
N LEU A 236 2.75 -2.18 -18.72
CA LEU A 236 3.74 -3.28 -18.75
C LEU A 236 4.23 -3.63 -17.34
N MET A 237 4.55 -2.64 -16.53
CA MET A 237 4.96 -2.86 -15.13
C MET A 237 3.83 -3.47 -14.30
N THR A 238 2.58 -3.06 -14.54
CA THR A 238 1.42 -3.67 -13.89
C THR A 238 1.25 -5.14 -14.30
N ALA A 239 1.45 -5.47 -15.57
CA ALA A 239 1.42 -6.85 -16.04
C ALA A 239 2.51 -7.71 -15.40
N LEU A 240 3.72 -7.18 -15.27
CA LEU A 240 4.84 -7.85 -14.61
C LEU A 240 4.54 -8.09 -13.12
N HIS A 241 4.01 -7.07 -12.42
CA HIS A 241 3.55 -7.18 -11.04
C HIS A 241 2.51 -8.29 -10.87
N ALA A 242 1.48 -8.29 -11.72
CA ALA A 242 0.41 -9.28 -11.67
C ALA A 242 0.92 -10.71 -11.94
N SER A 243 1.81 -10.89 -12.93
CA SER A 243 2.43 -12.18 -13.24
C SER A 243 3.27 -12.69 -12.07
N LEU A 244 4.09 -11.84 -11.49
CA LEU A 244 4.92 -12.18 -10.35
C LEU A 244 4.07 -12.56 -9.14
N ALA A 245 3.07 -11.75 -8.81
CA ALA A 245 2.15 -12.00 -7.69
C ALA A 245 1.40 -13.34 -7.86
N SER A 246 0.89 -13.62 -9.06
CA SER A 246 0.25 -14.89 -9.38
C SER A 246 1.20 -16.07 -9.24
N SER A 247 2.42 -15.96 -9.77
CA SER A 247 3.48 -16.98 -9.66
C SER A 247 3.85 -17.28 -8.21
N LEU A 248 3.92 -16.27 -7.38
CA LEU A 248 4.23 -16.40 -5.95
C LEU A 248 3.02 -16.85 -5.12
N GLY A 249 1.84 -16.96 -5.71
CA GLY A 249 0.61 -17.42 -5.05
C GLY A 249 0.18 -16.51 -3.90
N VAL A 250 0.32 -15.20 -4.02
CA VAL A 250 -0.21 -14.26 -3.02
C VAL A 250 -1.73 -14.19 -3.11
N ASP A 251 -2.38 -13.75 -2.02
CA ASP A 251 -3.84 -13.79 -1.92
C ASP A 251 -4.53 -12.64 -2.66
N GLY A 252 -3.88 -11.49 -2.73
CA GLY A 252 -4.42 -10.31 -3.39
C GLY A 252 -3.36 -9.37 -3.92
N ILE A 253 -3.78 -8.52 -4.85
CA ILE A 253 -2.97 -7.41 -5.35
C ILE A 253 -3.80 -6.12 -5.36
N SER A 254 -3.14 -5.00 -5.11
CA SER A 254 -3.68 -3.70 -5.44
C SER A 254 -2.92 -3.10 -6.61
N ILE A 255 -3.67 -2.55 -7.55
CA ILE A 255 -3.15 -1.86 -8.72
C ILE A 255 -3.67 -0.43 -8.74
N ALA A 256 -2.92 0.44 -9.37
CA ALA A 256 -3.24 1.83 -9.56
C ALA A 256 -3.56 2.12 -11.03
N SER A 257 -3.90 3.35 -11.37
CA SER A 257 -4.05 3.77 -12.76
C SER A 257 -2.70 3.85 -13.48
N SER A 258 -2.71 3.88 -14.81
CA SER A 258 -1.49 3.99 -15.61
C SER A 258 -0.82 5.35 -15.55
N ASP A 259 -1.49 6.35 -14.99
CA ASP A 259 -0.98 7.72 -14.82
C ASP A 259 -0.96 8.18 -13.35
N GLU A 260 -1.06 7.24 -12.41
CA GLU A 260 -0.87 7.52 -10.98
C GLU A 260 0.47 8.22 -10.74
N ALA A 261 0.51 9.08 -9.72
CA ALA A 261 1.67 9.78 -9.22
C ALA A 261 2.30 10.83 -10.14
N PHE A 262 2.04 10.81 -11.45
CA PHE A 262 2.58 11.78 -12.40
C PHE A 262 1.51 12.65 -13.03
N SER A 263 0.25 12.30 -12.88
CA SER A 263 -0.85 13.12 -13.36
C SER A 263 -0.85 14.46 -12.62
N LYS A 264 -0.85 15.53 -13.38
CA LYS A 264 -1.06 16.90 -12.89
C LYS A 264 -2.52 17.31 -13.02
N GLY A 265 -3.40 16.38 -13.24
CA GLY A 265 -4.82 16.57 -13.45
C GLY A 265 -5.62 15.35 -12.98
N PRO A 266 -6.94 15.39 -13.19
CA PRO A 266 -7.81 14.28 -12.79
C PRO A 266 -7.42 12.98 -13.52
N ILE A 267 -7.31 11.89 -12.77
CA ILE A 267 -7.09 10.57 -13.30
C ILE A 267 -8.34 10.11 -14.06
N THR A 268 -8.15 9.61 -15.27
CA THR A 268 -9.26 9.19 -16.13
C THR A 268 -9.68 7.74 -15.87
N ALA A 269 -10.93 7.40 -16.19
CA ALA A 269 -11.35 6.00 -16.19
C ALA A 269 -10.54 5.15 -17.17
N ALA A 270 -10.09 5.74 -18.29
CA ALA A 270 -9.29 5.04 -19.28
C ALA A 270 -7.96 4.55 -18.72
N SER A 271 -7.26 5.36 -17.91
CA SER A 271 -6.00 4.97 -17.30
C SER A 271 -6.15 3.85 -16.26
N ARG A 272 -7.29 3.76 -15.59
CA ARG A 272 -7.62 2.60 -14.73
C ARG A 272 -7.89 1.34 -15.54
N ILE A 273 -8.59 1.48 -16.66
CA ILE A 273 -8.86 0.37 -17.56
C ILE A 273 -7.56 -0.18 -18.18
N ASP A 274 -6.57 0.65 -18.46
CA ASP A 274 -5.28 0.20 -18.97
C ASP A 274 -4.63 -0.83 -18.05
N THR A 275 -4.55 -0.53 -16.76
CA THR A 275 -3.93 -1.43 -15.78
C THR A 275 -4.75 -2.67 -15.49
N LEU A 276 -6.10 -2.55 -15.47
CA LEU A 276 -6.98 -3.72 -15.36
C LEU A 276 -6.83 -4.66 -16.56
N ARG A 277 -6.79 -4.12 -17.78
CA ARG A 277 -6.56 -4.92 -18.99
C ARG A 277 -5.19 -5.58 -18.98
N ALA A 278 -4.15 -4.85 -18.56
CA ALA A 278 -2.81 -5.40 -18.43
C ALA A 278 -2.78 -6.56 -17.43
N THR A 279 -3.43 -6.41 -16.27
CA THR A 279 -3.55 -7.46 -15.25
C THR A 279 -4.29 -8.69 -15.78
N GLN A 280 -5.47 -8.52 -16.36
CA GLN A 280 -6.26 -9.63 -16.87
C GLN A 280 -5.56 -10.34 -18.05
N ALA A 281 -4.91 -9.59 -18.92
CA ALA A 281 -4.12 -10.17 -20.01
C ALA A 281 -2.92 -10.95 -19.46
N SER A 282 -2.26 -10.42 -18.45
CA SER A 282 -1.14 -11.07 -17.76
C SER A 282 -1.56 -12.44 -17.22
N PHE A 283 -2.63 -12.53 -16.46
CA PHE A 283 -3.13 -13.80 -15.91
C PHE A 283 -3.46 -14.81 -17.02
N ARG A 284 -4.10 -14.35 -18.07
CA ARG A 284 -4.46 -15.23 -19.20
C ARG A 284 -3.24 -15.75 -19.95
N PHE A 285 -2.24 -14.89 -20.20
CA PHE A 285 -1.05 -15.30 -20.98
C PHE A 285 -0.01 -16.00 -20.14
N PHE A 286 0.10 -15.66 -18.87
CA PHE A 286 0.99 -16.35 -17.95
C PHE A 286 0.47 -17.77 -17.61
N GLY A 287 -0.85 -17.92 -17.52
CA GLY A 287 -1.52 -19.20 -17.30
C GLY A 287 -1.05 -19.89 -16.02
N HIS A 288 -0.57 -21.12 -16.16
CA HIS A 288 -0.06 -21.93 -15.05
C HIS A 288 1.47 -21.93 -14.95
N ALA A 289 2.14 -21.02 -15.62
CA ALA A 289 3.59 -20.91 -15.52
C ALA A 289 3.99 -20.45 -14.11
N ASN A 290 5.16 -20.90 -13.67
CA ASN A 290 5.76 -20.45 -12.42
C ASN A 290 7.08 -19.73 -12.73
N MET A 291 7.38 -18.71 -11.94
CA MET A 291 8.71 -18.16 -11.85
C MET A 291 9.39 -18.81 -10.64
N GLU A 292 10.52 -19.44 -10.87
CA GLU A 292 11.32 -19.93 -9.77
C GLU A 292 12.29 -18.83 -9.30
N PRO A 293 12.51 -18.71 -7.98
CA PRO A 293 13.44 -17.73 -7.46
C PRO A 293 14.86 -18.06 -7.90
N THR A 294 15.59 -17.02 -8.27
CA THR A 294 17.01 -17.16 -8.47
C THR A 294 17.75 -17.34 -7.14
N GLU A 295 19.00 -17.79 -7.19
CA GLU A 295 19.83 -17.85 -5.98
C GLU A 295 20.03 -16.45 -5.35
N ASN A 296 19.99 -15.39 -6.16
CA ASN A 296 20.05 -14.03 -5.67
C ASN A 296 18.80 -13.65 -4.87
N ALA A 297 17.62 -14.04 -5.34
CA ALA A 297 16.38 -13.82 -4.61
C ALA A 297 16.35 -14.55 -3.25
N LYS A 298 16.85 -15.78 -3.20
CA LYS A 298 16.98 -16.54 -1.95
C LYS A 298 17.91 -15.86 -0.96
N LYS A 299 19.08 -15.44 -1.43
CA LYS A 299 20.07 -14.71 -0.62
C LYS A 299 19.46 -13.42 -0.05
N TRP A 300 18.77 -12.63 -0.86
CA TRP A 300 18.10 -11.42 -0.38
C TRP A 300 17.00 -11.70 0.63
N ALA A 301 16.27 -12.81 0.49
CA ALA A 301 15.28 -13.22 1.48
C ALA A 301 15.93 -13.49 2.85
N GLU A 302 17.04 -14.24 2.86
CA GLU A 302 17.81 -14.51 4.08
C GLU A 302 18.38 -13.23 4.71
N GLU A 303 18.95 -12.33 3.91
CA GLU A 303 19.44 -11.03 4.38
C GLU A 303 18.32 -10.17 4.97
N MET A 304 17.13 -10.18 4.37
CA MET A 304 15.95 -9.50 4.92
C MET A 304 15.50 -10.10 6.24
N GLU A 305 15.47 -11.44 6.37
CA GLU A 305 15.12 -12.14 7.62
C GLU A 305 16.06 -11.74 8.75
N GLU A 306 17.36 -11.80 8.52
CA GLU A 306 18.36 -11.35 9.49
C GLU A 306 18.20 -9.86 9.86
N GLY A 307 17.92 -9.02 8.87
CA GLY A 307 17.68 -7.60 9.07
C GLY A 307 16.44 -7.35 9.94
N ILE A 308 15.35 -8.06 9.66
CA ILE A 308 14.11 -7.98 10.44
C ILE A 308 14.38 -8.38 11.90
N GLU A 309 15.06 -9.50 12.14
CA GLU A 309 15.38 -9.98 13.49
C GLU A 309 16.15 -8.93 14.29
N LYS A 310 17.22 -8.37 13.72
CA LYS A 310 18.03 -7.33 14.34
C LYS A 310 17.22 -6.07 14.69
N VAL A 311 16.29 -5.66 13.82
CA VAL A 311 15.40 -4.52 14.09
C VAL A 311 14.43 -4.85 15.22
N LEU A 312 13.81 -6.02 15.21
CA LEU A 312 12.87 -6.45 16.25
C LEU A 312 13.55 -6.53 17.62
N GLU A 313 14.77 -7.09 17.70
CA GLU A 313 15.58 -7.10 18.92
C GLU A 313 15.89 -5.69 19.42
N SER A 314 16.23 -4.78 18.51
CA SER A 314 16.51 -3.38 18.85
C SER A 314 15.29 -2.67 19.43
N VAL A 315 14.11 -2.90 18.85
CA VAL A 315 12.84 -2.36 19.35
C VAL A 315 12.49 -2.93 20.72
N VAL A 316 12.66 -4.24 20.91
CA VAL A 316 12.42 -4.87 22.22
C VAL A 316 13.39 -4.33 23.27
N LYS A 317 14.66 -4.19 22.94
CA LYS A 317 15.68 -3.62 23.83
C LYS A 317 15.39 -2.17 24.19
N ASN A 318 14.83 -1.40 23.26
CA ASN A 318 14.42 -0.01 23.50
C ASN A 318 13.25 0.08 24.52
N GLY A 319 12.40 -0.93 24.59
CA GLY A 319 11.31 -1.06 25.55
C GLY A 319 10.04 -0.23 25.24
N SER A 320 10.09 0.66 24.24
CA SER A 320 8.95 1.48 23.81
C SER A 320 8.87 1.53 22.30
N PHE A 321 7.72 1.17 21.76
CA PHE A 321 7.47 1.24 20.31
C PHE A 321 7.46 2.69 19.80
N ILE A 322 6.85 3.60 20.55
CA ILE A 322 6.79 5.02 20.20
C ILE A 322 8.20 5.63 20.18
N ASP A 323 9.01 5.34 21.22
CA ASP A 323 10.39 5.82 21.25
C ASP A 323 11.24 5.20 20.12
N ALA A 324 10.99 3.93 19.77
CA ALA A 324 11.63 3.29 18.64
C ALA A 324 11.31 3.99 17.30
N LEU A 325 10.08 4.47 17.12
CA LEU A 325 9.69 5.28 15.97
C LEU A 325 10.45 6.62 15.97
N TYR A 326 10.48 7.34 17.09
CA TYR A 326 11.22 8.61 17.21
C TYR A 326 12.72 8.46 16.97
N GLN A 327 13.30 7.33 17.40
CA GLN A 327 14.72 7.03 17.22
C GLN A 327 15.05 6.49 15.81
N GLY A 328 14.07 6.32 14.94
CA GLY A 328 14.26 5.82 13.58
C GLY A 328 14.65 4.34 13.51
N LEU A 329 14.42 3.53 14.54
CA LEU A 329 14.74 2.10 14.52
C LEU A 329 13.95 1.35 13.45
N LEU A 330 12.73 1.82 13.16
CA LEU A 330 11.87 1.27 12.13
C LEU A 330 11.94 2.03 10.80
N GLY A 331 12.83 2.97 10.71
CA GLY A 331 13.07 3.80 9.53
C GLY A 331 13.28 5.26 9.90
N SER A 332 14.22 5.88 9.24
CA SER A 332 14.56 7.30 9.39
C SER A 332 14.78 7.94 8.02
N ARG A 333 14.88 9.26 8.00
CA ARG A 333 15.20 10.00 6.76
C ARG A 333 16.61 9.72 6.24
N GLU A 334 17.51 9.34 7.14
CA GLU A 334 18.90 9.05 6.81
C GLU A 334 19.08 7.67 6.20
N ASP A 335 18.11 6.79 6.31
CA ASP A 335 18.18 5.44 5.75
C ASP A 335 18.14 5.43 4.22
N GLY A 336 17.48 6.41 3.61
CA GLY A 336 17.15 6.38 2.20
C GLY A 336 18.20 7.02 1.31
N ALA A 337 18.75 6.26 0.36
CA ALA A 337 19.42 6.81 -0.81
C ALA A 337 18.42 7.56 -1.73
N TYR A 338 17.17 7.16 -1.69
CA TYR A 338 16.05 7.79 -2.38
C TYR A 338 14.99 8.22 -1.35
N PRO A 339 14.74 9.53 -1.19
CA PRO A 339 13.87 10.01 -0.14
C PRO A 339 12.38 9.71 -0.36
N GLY A 340 12.01 9.07 -1.45
CA GLY A 340 10.63 8.98 -1.87
C GLY A 340 10.04 10.33 -2.27
N ARG A 341 8.85 10.32 -2.85
CA ARG A 341 8.21 11.56 -3.32
C ARG A 341 7.77 12.47 -2.16
N ALA A 342 7.42 11.89 -1.04
CA ALA A 342 7.02 12.61 0.17
C ALA A 342 8.16 12.76 1.20
N GLY A 343 9.35 12.19 0.93
CA GLY A 343 10.33 11.94 1.99
C GLY A 343 11.19 13.12 2.41
N ARG A 344 11.62 13.94 1.47
CA ARG A 344 12.74 14.85 1.75
C ARG A 344 12.41 16.03 2.66
N ASN A 345 11.20 16.53 2.64
CA ASN A 345 10.80 17.72 3.40
C ASN A 345 9.44 17.56 4.10
N SER A 346 8.82 16.38 4.02
CA SER A 346 7.48 16.15 4.53
C SER A 346 7.42 15.85 6.03
N VAL A 347 8.53 15.44 6.62
CA VAL A 347 8.62 15.22 8.06
C VAL A 347 9.32 16.40 8.69
N LEU A 348 8.58 17.18 9.45
CA LEU A 348 9.16 18.23 10.27
C LEU A 348 10.12 17.56 11.27
N THR A 349 11.37 17.95 11.23
CA THR A 349 12.29 17.62 12.31
C THR A 349 11.70 18.13 13.62
N LYS A 350 11.73 17.30 14.63
CA LYS A 350 11.36 17.72 15.99
C LYS A 350 12.15 19.01 16.29
N ALA A 351 11.43 20.11 16.47
CA ALA A 351 12.05 21.38 16.84
C ALA A 351 12.68 21.28 18.24
#